data_fe0a808fb19b6e2e781fa31e79579484
#
_entry.id   fe0a808fb19b6e2e781fa31e79579484
#
_cell.length_a   1.000
_cell.length_b   1.000
_cell.length_c   1.000
_cell.angle_alpha   90.00
_cell.angle_beta   90.00
_cell.angle_gamma   90.00
#
_symmetry.space_group_name_H-M   'P 1'
#
loop_
_entity.id
_entity.type
_entity.pdbx_description
1 polymer ?
#
loop_
_entity_poly.entity_id
_entity_poly.type
_entity_poly.pdbx_seq_one_letter_code
_entity_poly.pdbx_strand_id
1 'polypeptide(L)'
;QISPDGNYVAYMKPWEKRMNVHVLNIETNVEKRLTSSKKRSIYGFLWLNNERIGYVKDDGGDENMHFFAVNIDGSNDIDLTPFDNVKTNIIDDLEEDHQHVILGLNKRNEQIFDPYRVNVNTGAMTMIAENPGNISGWMTDHDGKLRIAMTSDGVNTSLLYRNSESDEFKSILTNDFKVRVSPLFFTFDNNNLYVASNRGRDKTAIYEFNIDKVQEGKLIFEDEKVDVANLMFSRKRKVLTGVSYNRAKTKRVFFDDWRGDIQIKLEHQLPGYEVGITSFSKDETKAIVVAYSDKSRGEYYFYDTETNKLTSLGKISPWLNEDHMAEMVPIAYTSRDGLTINGYLTI
;
A
#
# COMPACT_ATOMS: atom_id res chain seq x y z
N GLN A 1 -7.52 -0.36 -9.11
CA GLN A 1 -7.40 0.99 -8.52
C GLN A 1 -8.21 1.98 -9.32
N ILE A 2 -8.84 2.93 -8.65
CA ILE A 2 -9.53 4.05 -9.31
C ILE A 2 -8.53 5.19 -9.60
N SER A 3 -8.74 5.95 -10.69
CA SER A 3 -7.96 7.16 -10.98
C SER A 3 -8.19 8.24 -9.94
N PRO A 4 -7.25 9.18 -9.74
CA PRO A 4 -7.41 10.26 -8.76
C PRO A 4 -8.70 11.09 -8.97
N ASP A 5 -9.10 11.33 -10.24
CA ASP A 5 -10.35 12.03 -10.61
C ASP A 5 -11.61 11.15 -10.59
N GLY A 6 -11.45 9.84 -10.36
CA GLY A 6 -12.56 8.89 -10.30
C GLY A 6 -13.22 8.53 -11.64
N ASN A 7 -12.59 8.84 -12.78
CA ASN A 7 -13.18 8.60 -14.11
C ASN A 7 -12.80 7.23 -14.70
N TYR A 8 -11.70 6.63 -14.21
CA TYR A 8 -11.18 5.38 -14.75
C TYR A 8 -10.89 4.38 -13.63
N VAL A 9 -10.98 3.09 -13.99
CA VAL A 9 -10.48 1.98 -13.16
C VAL A 9 -9.34 1.30 -13.90
N ALA A 10 -8.15 1.26 -13.29
CA ALA A 10 -7.02 0.49 -13.79
C ALA A 10 -6.96 -0.88 -13.08
N TYR A 11 -6.64 -1.91 -13.85
CA TYR A 11 -6.52 -3.28 -13.35
C TYR A 11 -5.62 -4.14 -14.22
N MET A 12 -5.20 -5.28 -13.70
CA MET A 12 -4.43 -6.24 -14.46
C MET A 12 -5.33 -7.35 -15.00
N LYS A 13 -5.17 -7.65 -16.30
CA LYS A 13 -5.91 -8.70 -17.01
C LYS A 13 -4.96 -9.47 -17.93
N PRO A 14 -5.13 -10.80 -18.06
CA PRO A 14 -4.32 -11.60 -18.98
C PRO A 14 -4.52 -11.18 -20.44
N TRP A 15 -3.41 -10.97 -21.15
CA TRP A 15 -3.35 -10.86 -22.60
C TRP A 15 -2.17 -11.67 -23.10
N GLU A 16 -2.38 -12.55 -24.09
CA GLU A 16 -1.38 -13.51 -24.60
C GLU A 16 -0.64 -14.27 -23.46
N LYS A 17 -1.41 -14.72 -22.46
CA LYS A 17 -0.93 -15.48 -21.28
C LYS A 17 -0.04 -14.67 -20.31
N ARG A 18 -0.01 -13.36 -20.40
CA ARG A 18 0.72 -12.48 -19.49
C ARG A 18 -0.19 -11.40 -18.93
N MET A 19 0.01 -11.07 -17.67
CA MET A 19 -0.72 -9.97 -17.02
C MET A 19 -0.28 -8.64 -17.64
N ASN A 20 -1.24 -7.86 -18.07
CA ASN A 20 -1.07 -6.54 -18.67
C ASN A 20 -2.00 -5.54 -18.00
N VAL A 21 -1.65 -4.25 -18.05
CA VAL A 21 -2.46 -3.18 -17.48
C VAL A 21 -3.55 -2.79 -18.47
N HIS A 22 -4.76 -2.71 -17.97
CA HIS A 22 -5.96 -2.25 -18.65
C HIS A 22 -6.60 -1.09 -17.88
N VAL A 23 -7.28 -0.23 -18.57
CA VAL A 23 -8.15 0.81 -17.97
C VAL A 23 -9.56 0.68 -18.52
N LEU A 24 -10.52 0.91 -17.64
CA LEU A 24 -11.94 1.01 -17.95
C LEU A 24 -12.40 2.44 -17.68
N ASN A 25 -12.96 3.11 -18.68
CA ASN A 25 -13.68 4.35 -18.47
C ASN A 25 -15.04 4.05 -17.84
N ILE A 26 -15.33 4.63 -16.68
CA ILE A 26 -16.52 4.31 -15.88
C ILE A 26 -17.80 4.79 -16.54
N GLU A 27 -17.77 5.96 -17.16
CA GLU A 27 -18.95 6.57 -17.80
C GLU A 27 -19.33 5.83 -19.10
N THR A 28 -18.34 5.59 -19.97
CA THR A 28 -18.58 4.99 -21.30
C THR A 28 -18.54 3.47 -21.30
N ASN A 29 -18.07 2.86 -20.22
CA ASN A 29 -17.82 1.42 -20.09
C ASN A 29 -16.88 0.86 -21.18
N VAL A 30 -15.96 1.70 -21.69
CA VAL A 30 -14.98 1.31 -22.70
C VAL A 30 -13.68 0.88 -22.02
N GLU A 31 -13.30 -0.37 -22.28
CA GLU A 31 -12.02 -0.94 -21.84
C GLU A 31 -10.91 -0.67 -22.85
N LYS A 32 -9.72 -0.34 -22.38
CA LYS A 32 -8.52 -0.24 -23.17
C LYS A 32 -7.34 -0.93 -22.51
N ARG A 33 -6.59 -1.74 -23.27
CA ARG A 33 -5.32 -2.29 -22.81
C ARG A 33 -4.22 -1.25 -23.03
N LEU A 34 -3.44 -0.96 -22.00
CA LEU A 34 -2.34 0.01 -22.05
C LEU A 34 -0.99 -0.62 -22.40
N THR A 35 -0.71 -1.82 -21.88
CA THR A 35 0.58 -2.49 -22.07
C THR A 35 0.44 -3.74 -22.93
N SER A 36 1.50 -4.14 -23.60
CA SER A 36 1.50 -5.28 -24.53
C SER A 36 2.67 -6.24 -24.27
N SER A 37 2.92 -6.53 -22.98
CA SER A 37 3.97 -7.45 -22.57
C SER A 37 3.61 -8.89 -22.94
N LYS A 38 4.50 -9.56 -23.71
CA LYS A 38 4.33 -10.95 -24.19
C LYS A 38 5.25 -11.95 -23.50
N LYS A 39 6.44 -11.51 -23.08
CA LYS A 39 7.46 -12.36 -22.46
C LYS A 39 7.23 -12.52 -20.97
N ARG A 40 7.00 -11.41 -20.25
CA ARG A 40 6.84 -11.36 -18.80
C ARG A 40 5.52 -10.68 -18.43
N SER A 41 4.94 -11.06 -17.31
CA SER A 41 3.79 -10.35 -16.75
C SER A 41 4.24 -9.01 -16.17
N ILE A 42 3.37 -8.02 -16.22
CA ILE A 42 3.49 -6.83 -15.37
C ILE A 42 3.32 -7.28 -13.91
N TYR A 43 4.18 -6.81 -13.01
CA TYR A 43 4.16 -7.19 -11.58
C TYR A 43 3.24 -6.32 -10.75
N GLY A 44 3.12 -5.04 -11.13
CA GLY A 44 2.29 -4.08 -10.42
C GLY A 44 2.17 -2.77 -11.19
N PHE A 45 1.22 -1.96 -10.79
CA PHE A 45 1.00 -0.62 -11.36
C PHE A 45 0.46 0.33 -10.29
N LEU A 46 0.55 1.62 -10.56
CA LEU A 46 -0.05 2.71 -9.76
C LEU A 46 -0.44 3.88 -10.66
N TRP A 47 -1.37 4.69 -10.21
CA TRP A 47 -1.67 5.97 -10.83
C TRP A 47 -0.59 7.00 -10.47
N LEU A 48 0.00 7.64 -11.49
CA LEU A 48 0.93 8.76 -11.31
C LEU A 48 0.19 10.10 -11.32
N ASN A 49 -0.88 10.16 -12.08
CA ASN A 49 -1.83 11.28 -12.17
C ASN A 49 -3.09 10.81 -12.93
N ASN A 50 -4.00 11.72 -13.29
CA ASN A 50 -5.24 11.37 -13.99
C ASN A 50 -5.05 10.78 -15.39
N GLU A 51 -3.89 11.01 -16.02
CA GLU A 51 -3.64 10.68 -17.42
C GLU A 51 -2.53 9.64 -17.59
N ARG A 52 -1.85 9.23 -16.50
CA ARG A 52 -0.64 8.43 -16.60
C ARG A 52 -0.54 7.37 -15.51
N ILE A 53 -0.14 6.17 -15.92
CA ILE A 53 0.07 5.01 -15.04
C ILE A 53 1.55 4.64 -15.05
N GLY A 54 2.11 4.44 -13.84
CA GLY A 54 3.39 3.78 -13.63
C GLY A 54 3.20 2.27 -13.50
N TYR A 55 4.13 1.48 -14.04
CA TYR A 55 4.11 0.04 -13.88
C TYR A 55 5.50 -0.58 -13.80
N VAL A 56 5.57 -1.79 -13.25
CA VAL A 56 6.83 -2.49 -12.97
C VAL A 56 6.88 -3.80 -13.73
N LYS A 57 7.97 -4.04 -14.44
CA LYS A 57 8.30 -5.34 -15.04
C LYS A 57 9.82 -5.54 -15.12
N ASP A 58 10.24 -6.80 -15.22
CA ASP A 58 11.61 -7.19 -15.56
C ASP A 58 11.77 -7.47 -17.08
N ASP A 59 13.00 -7.62 -17.55
CA ASP A 59 13.26 -8.13 -18.90
C ASP A 59 13.75 -9.57 -18.85
N GLY A 60 12.97 -10.44 -19.48
CA GLY A 60 13.33 -11.83 -19.69
C GLY A 60 13.42 -12.74 -18.45
N GLY A 61 13.16 -12.22 -17.24
CA GLY A 61 13.25 -12.98 -16.00
C GLY A 61 14.56 -12.75 -15.23
N ASP A 62 15.25 -11.68 -15.50
CA ASP A 62 16.49 -11.26 -14.82
C ASP A 62 16.25 -10.70 -13.42
N GLU A 63 14.97 -10.50 -13.04
CA GLU A 63 14.53 -9.92 -11.75
C GLU A 63 15.04 -8.48 -11.50
N ASN A 64 15.57 -7.82 -12.53
CA ASN A 64 15.87 -6.41 -12.48
C ASN A 64 14.61 -5.63 -12.87
N MET A 65 13.85 -5.23 -11.86
CA MET A 65 12.58 -4.53 -12.06
C MET A 65 12.83 -3.10 -12.51
N HIS A 66 12.38 -2.76 -13.71
CA HIS A 66 12.34 -1.39 -14.21
C HIS A 66 10.99 -0.75 -13.96
N PHE A 67 10.98 0.56 -13.81
CA PHE A 67 9.79 1.36 -13.67
C PHE A 67 9.47 2.08 -14.99
N PHE A 68 8.31 1.78 -15.51
CA PHE A 68 7.77 2.32 -16.77
C PHE A 68 6.63 3.28 -16.50
N ALA A 69 6.32 4.12 -17.47
CA ALA A 69 5.11 4.94 -17.43
C ALA A 69 4.44 5.01 -18.80
N VAL A 70 3.10 4.92 -18.82
CA VAL A 70 2.27 4.94 -20.02
C VAL A 70 1.05 5.82 -19.80
N ASN A 71 0.63 6.56 -20.84
CA ASN A 71 -0.59 7.34 -20.80
C ASN A 71 -1.84 6.44 -20.90
N ILE A 72 -2.99 6.89 -20.37
CA ILE A 72 -4.26 6.16 -20.44
C ILE A 72 -4.76 5.94 -21.87
N ASP A 73 -4.28 6.70 -22.82
CA ASP A 73 -4.52 6.47 -24.25
C ASP A 73 -3.53 5.46 -24.88
N GLY A 74 -2.64 4.87 -24.09
CA GLY A 74 -1.60 3.91 -24.51
C GLY A 74 -0.41 4.56 -25.23
N SER A 75 -0.36 5.88 -25.34
CA SER A 75 0.78 6.60 -25.88
C SER A 75 1.87 6.79 -24.82
N ASN A 76 3.06 7.21 -25.27
CA ASN A 76 4.19 7.58 -24.42
C ASN A 76 4.54 6.49 -23.38
N ASP A 77 4.59 5.23 -23.83
CA ASP A 77 5.05 4.09 -23.03
C ASP A 77 6.58 4.10 -23.00
N ILE A 78 7.15 4.52 -21.88
CA ILE A 78 8.60 4.73 -21.72
C ILE A 78 9.14 4.04 -20.47
N ASP A 79 10.37 3.53 -20.59
CA ASP A 79 11.17 3.09 -19.44
C ASP A 79 11.76 4.32 -18.74
N LEU A 80 11.39 4.55 -17.47
CA LEU A 80 11.92 5.66 -16.68
C LEU A 80 13.24 5.31 -15.97
N THR A 81 13.60 4.03 -15.94
CA THR A 81 14.83 3.52 -15.31
C THR A 81 15.63 2.60 -16.25
N PRO A 82 15.99 3.08 -17.47
CA PRO A 82 16.59 2.26 -18.51
C PRO A 82 18.09 1.99 -18.25
N PHE A 83 18.38 1.27 -17.15
CA PHE A 83 19.75 0.94 -16.75
C PHE A 83 19.93 -0.56 -16.67
N ASP A 84 20.94 -1.09 -17.34
CA ASP A 84 21.28 -2.51 -17.28
C ASP A 84 21.66 -2.93 -15.85
N ASN A 85 21.17 -4.07 -15.41
CA ASN A 85 21.44 -4.66 -14.09
C ASN A 85 21.02 -3.80 -12.88
N VAL A 86 20.11 -2.85 -13.07
CA VAL A 86 19.59 -1.99 -12.00
C VAL A 86 18.18 -2.43 -11.62
N LYS A 87 17.98 -2.62 -10.31
CA LYS A 87 16.66 -2.86 -9.71
C LYS A 87 16.04 -1.56 -9.25
N THR A 88 14.73 -1.48 -9.43
CA THR A 88 13.93 -0.36 -8.96
C THR A 88 12.91 -0.83 -7.93
N ASN A 89 12.72 -0.06 -6.86
CA ASN A 89 11.58 -0.14 -5.97
C ASN A 89 10.87 1.22 -5.86
N ILE A 90 9.60 1.22 -5.51
CA ILE A 90 8.82 2.44 -5.30
C ILE A 90 8.93 2.82 -3.83
N ILE A 91 9.38 4.05 -3.55
CA ILE A 91 9.44 4.61 -2.20
C ILE A 91 8.19 5.43 -1.93
N ASP A 92 7.80 6.32 -2.87
CA ASP A 92 6.61 7.15 -2.73
C ASP A 92 6.08 7.54 -4.11
N ASP A 93 4.77 7.44 -4.32
CA ASP A 93 4.08 7.85 -5.55
C ASP A 93 3.84 9.35 -5.64
N LEU A 94 4.10 10.11 -4.56
CA LEU A 94 3.95 11.54 -4.46
C LEU A 94 2.57 12.03 -4.92
N GLU A 95 1.50 11.54 -4.32
CA GLU A 95 0.11 11.75 -4.74
C GLU A 95 -0.26 13.23 -5.01
N GLU A 96 0.43 14.18 -4.37
CA GLU A 96 0.22 15.62 -4.58
C GLU A 96 1.16 16.23 -5.66
N ASP A 97 2.21 15.50 -6.08
CA ASP A 97 3.14 15.92 -7.14
C ASP A 97 2.92 15.09 -8.41
N HIS A 98 2.07 15.58 -9.30
CA HIS A 98 1.71 14.89 -10.55
C HIS A 98 2.85 14.76 -11.56
N GLN A 99 4.05 15.26 -11.26
CA GLN A 99 5.20 15.25 -12.18
C GLN A 99 6.32 14.31 -11.72
N HIS A 100 6.33 13.87 -10.47
CA HIS A 100 7.42 13.06 -9.94
C HIS A 100 6.93 11.85 -9.18
N VAL A 101 7.86 10.91 -9.00
CA VAL A 101 7.77 9.73 -8.12
C VAL A 101 9.11 9.57 -7.42
N ILE A 102 9.14 9.02 -6.21
CA ILE A 102 10.41 8.67 -5.56
C ILE A 102 10.64 7.16 -5.72
N LEU A 103 11.74 6.83 -6.37
CA LEU A 103 12.18 5.46 -6.63
C LEU A 103 13.50 5.18 -5.92
N GLY A 104 13.64 3.98 -5.38
CA GLY A 104 14.92 3.46 -4.93
C GLY A 104 15.60 2.69 -6.07
N LEU A 105 16.84 3.07 -6.40
CA LEU A 105 17.62 2.39 -7.43
C LEU A 105 18.96 1.93 -6.87
N ASN A 106 19.36 0.70 -7.19
CA ASN A 106 20.69 0.16 -6.84
C ASN A 106 21.77 0.49 -7.90
N LYS A 107 21.63 1.65 -8.54
CA LYS A 107 22.49 2.09 -9.66
C LYS A 107 23.94 2.30 -9.30
N ARG A 108 24.21 2.81 -8.08
CA ARG A 108 25.56 3.08 -7.59
C ARG A 108 26.25 1.81 -7.10
N ASN A 109 25.49 0.90 -6.53
CA ASN A 109 25.94 -0.38 -5.97
C ASN A 109 24.80 -1.38 -6.03
N GLU A 110 25.04 -2.59 -6.54
CA GLU A 110 24.01 -3.62 -6.77
C GLU A 110 23.23 -4.04 -5.51
N GLN A 111 23.80 -3.84 -4.32
CA GLN A 111 23.19 -4.20 -3.04
C GLN A 111 22.55 -3.02 -2.31
N ILE A 112 22.73 -1.79 -2.81
CA ILE A 112 22.37 -0.56 -2.09
C ILE A 112 21.41 0.27 -2.91
N PHE A 113 20.23 0.55 -2.37
CA PHE A 113 19.21 1.35 -3.02
C PHE A 113 19.27 2.80 -2.52
N ASP A 114 19.62 3.71 -3.41
CA ASP A 114 19.55 5.15 -3.18
C ASP A 114 18.21 5.70 -3.66
N PRO A 115 17.60 6.67 -2.96
CA PRO A 115 16.34 7.29 -3.36
C PRO A 115 16.57 8.39 -4.42
N TYR A 116 15.81 8.30 -5.49
CA TYR A 116 15.80 9.27 -6.60
C TYR A 116 14.41 9.85 -6.77
N ARG A 117 14.32 11.17 -6.94
CA ARG A 117 13.12 11.85 -7.44
C ARG A 117 13.15 11.80 -8.95
N VAL A 118 12.19 11.15 -9.57
CA VAL A 118 12.15 10.85 -11.01
C VAL A 118 10.95 11.56 -11.63
N ASN A 119 11.20 12.33 -12.71
CA ASN A 119 10.11 12.94 -13.46
C ASN A 119 9.38 11.89 -14.30
N VAL A 120 8.08 11.75 -14.11
CA VAL A 120 7.25 10.68 -14.69
C VAL A 120 7.02 10.82 -16.20
N ASN A 121 7.35 11.98 -16.78
CA ASN A 121 7.18 12.25 -18.21
C ASN A 121 8.48 12.10 -19.01
N THR A 122 9.63 12.36 -18.38
CA THR A 122 10.92 12.45 -19.07
C THR A 122 11.94 11.43 -18.59
N GLY A 123 11.75 10.83 -17.39
CA GLY A 123 12.75 9.99 -16.74
C GLY A 123 13.93 10.78 -16.15
N ALA A 124 13.92 12.11 -16.22
CA ALA A 124 14.94 12.92 -15.56
C ALA A 124 14.91 12.67 -14.05
N MET A 125 16.07 12.39 -13.45
CA MET A 125 16.15 11.97 -12.05
C MET A 125 17.25 12.71 -11.29
N THR A 126 16.98 12.92 -10.00
CA THR A 126 17.91 13.51 -9.05
C THR A 126 17.97 12.63 -7.79
N MET A 127 19.18 12.21 -7.39
CA MET A 127 19.37 11.49 -6.14
C MET A 127 19.13 12.47 -4.98
N ILE A 128 18.27 12.08 -4.03
CA ILE A 128 17.83 12.92 -2.91
C ILE A 128 18.47 12.54 -1.58
N ALA A 129 19.09 11.37 -1.52
CA ALA A 129 19.96 10.94 -0.42
C ALA A 129 20.86 9.82 -0.90
N GLU A 130 21.99 9.63 -0.24
CA GLU A 130 22.88 8.49 -0.42
C GLU A 130 22.63 7.47 0.70
N ASN A 131 22.48 6.19 0.34
CA ASN A 131 22.44 5.11 1.30
C ASN A 131 23.87 4.67 1.63
N PRO A 132 24.35 4.81 2.87
CA PRO A 132 25.71 4.38 3.24
C PRO A 132 25.88 2.85 3.28
N GLY A 133 24.83 2.08 3.00
CA GLY A 133 24.87 0.61 2.91
C GLY A 133 24.05 -0.11 3.98
N ASN A 134 23.48 0.58 4.94
CA ASN A 134 22.72 0.00 6.04
C ASN A 134 21.27 0.51 6.13
N ILE A 135 20.83 1.38 5.23
CA ILE A 135 19.46 1.85 5.22
C ILE A 135 18.59 0.81 4.53
N SER A 136 17.61 0.30 5.26
CA SER A 136 16.65 -0.72 4.83
C SER A 136 15.32 -0.16 4.36
N GLY A 137 15.02 1.12 4.63
CA GLY A 137 13.77 1.76 4.24
C GLY A 137 13.81 3.28 4.36
N TRP A 138 12.96 3.91 3.60
CA TRP A 138 12.80 5.36 3.50
C TRP A 138 11.33 5.75 3.65
N MET A 139 11.05 6.95 4.16
CA MET A 139 9.70 7.49 4.24
C MET A 139 9.71 9.01 4.06
N THR A 140 8.74 9.49 3.29
CA THR A 140 8.46 10.91 3.08
C THR A 140 7.44 11.44 4.08
N ASP A 141 7.37 12.73 4.22
CA ASP A 141 6.25 13.42 4.85
C ASP A 141 5.11 13.67 3.84
N HIS A 142 4.02 14.29 4.27
CA HIS A 142 2.86 14.58 3.40
C HIS A 142 3.14 15.61 2.29
N ASP A 143 4.27 16.32 2.36
CA ASP A 143 4.72 17.25 1.31
C ASP A 143 5.70 16.56 0.34
N GLY A 144 5.87 15.24 0.45
CA GLY A 144 6.76 14.45 -0.39
C GLY A 144 8.25 14.69 -0.12
N LYS A 145 8.61 15.20 1.10
CA LYS A 145 10.00 15.36 1.53
C LYS A 145 10.48 14.10 2.21
N LEU A 146 11.63 13.59 1.77
CA LEU A 146 12.24 12.39 2.34
C LEU A 146 12.88 12.74 3.70
N ARG A 147 12.22 12.38 4.81
CA ARG A 147 12.63 12.83 6.15
C ARG A 147 12.94 11.70 7.12
N ILE A 148 12.53 10.47 6.83
CA ILE A 148 12.80 9.30 7.66
C ILE A 148 13.64 8.31 6.87
N ALA A 149 14.60 7.70 7.55
CA ALA A 149 15.31 6.50 7.12
C ALA A 149 15.31 5.45 8.24
N MET A 150 15.28 4.19 7.87
CA MET A 150 15.37 3.06 8.80
C MET A 150 16.62 2.28 8.49
N THR A 151 17.40 1.93 9.52
CA THR A 151 18.61 1.10 9.37
C THR A 151 18.47 -0.22 10.10
N SER A 152 19.28 -1.20 9.69
CA SER A 152 19.47 -2.44 10.42
C SER A 152 20.93 -2.86 10.34
N ASP A 153 21.48 -3.33 11.46
CA ASP A 153 22.78 -4.01 11.52
C ASP A 153 22.66 -5.53 11.67
N GLY A 154 21.40 -6.05 11.50
CA GLY A 154 21.08 -7.47 11.69
C GLY A 154 20.66 -7.83 13.12
N VAL A 155 20.94 -6.99 14.10
CA VAL A 155 20.57 -7.15 15.53
C VAL A 155 19.73 -5.99 16.00
N ASN A 156 20.15 -4.78 15.67
CA ASN A 156 19.46 -3.55 16.05
C ASN A 156 18.82 -2.90 14.83
N THR A 157 17.72 -2.17 15.08
CA THR A 157 17.10 -1.29 14.11
C THR A 157 17.14 0.14 14.62
N SER A 158 17.44 1.10 13.74
CA SER A 158 17.44 2.51 14.11
C SER A 158 16.50 3.31 13.23
N LEU A 159 15.86 4.28 13.84
CA LEU A 159 15.08 5.32 13.17
C LEU A 159 15.95 6.56 13.03
N LEU A 160 16.14 7.00 11.81
CA LEU A 160 16.87 8.21 11.47
C LEU A 160 15.91 9.27 10.98
N TYR A 161 16.16 10.50 11.36
CA TYR A 161 15.34 11.66 11.01
C TYR A 161 16.22 12.81 10.53
N ARG A 162 15.67 13.59 9.58
CA ARG A 162 16.17 14.91 9.21
C ARG A 162 14.99 15.90 9.08
N ASN A 163 15.23 17.15 9.40
CA ASN A 163 14.17 18.17 9.36
C ASN A 163 13.86 18.62 7.94
N SER A 164 14.87 18.66 7.06
CA SER A 164 14.72 19.01 5.65
C SER A 164 15.60 18.11 4.75
N GLU A 165 15.36 18.11 3.45
CA GLU A 165 16.17 17.35 2.50
C GLU A 165 17.61 17.87 2.35
N SER A 166 17.92 19.08 2.83
CA SER A 166 19.28 19.64 2.89
C SER A 166 20.06 19.24 4.13
N ASP A 167 19.39 18.66 5.14
CA ASP A 167 20.01 18.23 6.38
C ASP A 167 20.52 16.79 6.28
N GLU A 168 21.48 16.44 7.14
CA GLU A 168 21.92 15.06 7.30
C GLU A 168 20.95 14.27 8.18
N PHE A 169 20.82 12.97 7.90
CA PHE A 169 20.08 12.06 8.76
C PHE A 169 20.79 11.84 10.09
N LYS A 170 20.04 11.95 11.18
CA LYS A 170 20.51 11.68 12.55
C LYS A 170 19.73 10.52 13.14
N SER A 171 20.42 9.55 13.74
CA SER A 171 19.76 8.49 14.51
C SER A 171 19.09 9.10 15.72
N ILE A 172 17.76 8.92 15.82
CA ILE A 172 16.95 9.40 16.95
C ILE A 172 16.55 8.28 17.89
N LEU A 173 16.46 7.04 17.39
CA LEU A 173 16.06 5.90 18.21
C LEU A 173 16.77 4.64 17.71
N THR A 174 17.27 3.83 18.63
CA THR A 174 17.80 2.49 18.34
C THR A 174 17.17 1.48 19.28
N ASN A 175 16.69 0.38 18.73
CA ASN A 175 16.10 -0.74 19.47
C ASN A 175 16.80 -2.04 19.10
N ASP A 176 16.87 -2.99 20.04
CA ASP A 176 17.26 -4.36 19.75
C ASP A 176 16.15 -5.11 18.97
N PHE A 177 16.45 -6.34 18.53
CA PHE A 177 15.53 -7.16 17.74
C PHE A 177 14.20 -7.51 18.45
N LYS A 178 14.11 -7.34 19.77
CA LYS A 178 12.88 -7.63 20.56
C LYS A 178 11.91 -6.47 20.55
N VAL A 179 12.43 -5.25 20.38
CA VAL A 179 11.65 -4.02 20.41
C VAL A 179 11.53 -3.44 19.01
N ARG A 180 10.30 -3.37 18.54
CA ARG A 180 9.96 -2.78 17.25
C ARG A 180 9.27 -1.44 17.43
N VAL A 181 9.78 -0.41 16.78
CA VAL A 181 9.11 0.88 16.58
C VAL A 181 9.18 1.20 15.10
N SER A 182 8.08 0.93 14.40
CA SER A 182 7.99 1.08 12.94
C SER A 182 7.17 2.33 12.61
N PRO A 183 7.74 3.31 11.92
CA PRO A 183 6.97 4.47 11.45
C PRO A 183 5.94 4.01 10.41
N LEU A 184 4.73 4.54 10.51
CA LEU A 184 3.62 4.30 9.59
C LEU A 184 3.50 5.47 8.59
N PHE A 185 3.37 6.68 9.10
CA PHE A 185 3.36 7.94 8.34
C PHE A 185 3.46 9.12 9.33
N PHE A 186 3.72 10.31 8.80
CA PHE A 186 3.74 11.54 9.60
C PHE A 186 2.32 11.95 10.05
N THR A 187 2.23 12.66 11.17
CA THR A 187 1.01 13.42 11.49
C THR A 187 0.72 14.42 10.38
N PHE A 188 -0.54 14.83 10.20
CA PHE A 188 -0.94 15.68 9.07
C PHE A 188 -0.32 17.10 9.07
N ASP A 189 0.31 17.49 10.16
CA ASP A 189 1.10 18.71 10.29
C ASP A 189 2.61 18.49 10.04
N ASN A 190 3.01 17.28 9.70
CA ASN A 190 4.39 16.84 9.45
C ASN A 190 5.35 17.03 10.67
N ASN A 191 4.83 17.12 11.90
CA ASN A 191 5.65 17.37 13.09
C ASN A 191 6.02 16.10 13.85
N ASN A 192 5.13 15.10 13.87
CA ASN A 192 5.29 13.84 14.58
C ASN A 192 5.06 12.66 13.65
N LEU A 193 5.15 11.44 14.19
CA LEU A 193 4.87 10.20 13.47
C LEU A 193 3.71 9.44 14.11
N TYR A 194 2.97 8.70 13.32
CA TYR A 194 2.26 7.53 13.82
C TYR A 194 3.19 6.33 13.68
N VAL A 195 3.28 5.53 14.73
CA VAL A 195 4.16 4.36 14.79
C VAL A 195 3.40 3.14 15.26
N ALA A 196 3.80 1.97 14.76
CA ALA A 196 3.44 0.68 15.32
C ALA A 196 4.58 0.22 16.25
N SER A 197 4.28 0.03 17.53
CA SER A 197 5.29 -0.25 18.57
C SER A 197 4.85 -1.33 19.55
N ASN A 198 5.82 -2.21 19.91
CA ASN A 198 5.67 -3.15 21.03
C ASN A 198 6.57 -2.76 22.22
N ARG A 199 7.03 -1.53 22.30
CA ARG A 199 7.94 -1.07 23.35
C ARG A 199 7.29 -1.20 24.74
N GLY A 200 7.92 -2.00 25.62
CA GLY A 200 7.40 -2.26 26.96
C GLY A 200 6.13 -3.12 27.03
N ARG A 201 5.80 -3.84 25.95
CA ARG A 201 4.60 -4.69 25.87
C ARG A 201 4.82 -5.92 24.98
N ASP A 202 3.90 -6.89 25.06
CA ASP A 202 3.91 -8.09 24.23
C ASP A 202 3.38 -7.82 22.82
N LYS A 203 2.23 -7.15 22.72
CA LYS A 203 1.56 -6.89 21.44
C LYS A 203 1.88 -5.50 20.89
N THR A 204 2.00 -5.41 19.58
CA THR A 204 2.16 -4.14 18.88
C THR A 204 0.88 -3.31 18.98
N ALA A 205 1.03 -2.04 19.32
CA ALA A 205 -0.02 -1.04 19.36
C ALA A 205 0.36 0.20 18.53
N ILE A 206 -0.59 1.05 18.21
CA ILE A 206 -0.37 2.26 17.42
C ILE A 206 -0.33 3.48 18.33
N TYR A 207 0.73 4.27 18.19
CA TYR A 207 0.98 5.50 18.95
C TYR A 207 1.23 6.68 18.03
N GLU A 208 0.92 7.86 18.51
CA GLU A 208 1.61 9.08 18.07
C GLU A 208 2.98 9.12 18.74
N PHE A 209 4.03 9.34 17.95
CA PHE A 209 5.42 9.37 18.41
C PHE A 209 5.97 10.79 18.24
N ASN A 210 6.38 11.40 19.34
CA ASN A 210 6.97 12.72 19.32
C ASN A 210 8.44 12.61 18.90
N ILE A 211 8.78 13.23 17.78
CA ILE A 211 10.13 13.16 17.18
C ILE A 211 11.15 13.91 18.05
N ASP A 212 10.81 15.10 18.54
CA ASP A 212 11.73 15.94 19.34
C ASP A 212 12.08 15.32 20.69
N LYS A 213 11.09 14.70 21.35
CA LYS A 213 11.27 14.07 22.66
C LYS A 213 11.66 12.60 22.56
N VAL A 214 11.63 12.03 21.35
CA VAL A 214 11.93 10.61 21.07
C VAL A 214 11.14 9.66 21.97
N GLN A 215 9.83 9.89 22.06
CA GLN A 215 8.96 9.12 22.95
C GLN A 215 7.57 8.87 22.35
N GLU A 216 6.97 7.75 22.73
CA GLU A 216 5.56 7.48 22.50
C GLU A 216 4.70 8.48 23.29
N GLY A 217 3.75 9.08 22.61
CA GLY A 217 2.77 10.00 23.17
C GLY A 217 1.40 9.36 23.32
N LYS A 218 0.42 9.87 22.60
CA LYS A 218 -0.96 9.38 22.64
C LYS A 218 -1.07 7.96 22.08
N LEU A 219 -1.66 7.04 22.86
CA LEU A 219 -2.11 5.74 22.34
C LEU A 219 -3.29 6.00 21.38
N ILE A 220 -3.17 5.50 20.16
CA ILE A 220 -4.23 5.56 19.15
C ILE A 220 -5.12 4.32 19.24
N PHE A 221 -4.50 3.14 19.24
CA PHE A 221 -5.24 1.89 19.36
C PHE A 221 -4.33 0.71 19.77
N GLU A 222 -4.89 -0.21 20.54
CA GLU A 222 -4.27 -1.50 20.88
C GLU A 222 -5.34 -2.61 20.94
N ASP A 223 -4.89 -3.86 20.82
CA ASP A 223 -5.70 -5.04 21.04
C ASP A 223 -4.96 -5.98 22.01
N GLU A 224 -5.68 -6.57 22.98
CA GLU A 224 -5.09 -7.41 24.02
C GLU A 224 -4.53 -8.74 23.52
N LYS A 225 -5.00 -9.22 22.35
CA LYS A 225 -4.73 -10.58 21.87
C LYS A 225 -3.85 -10.62 20.63
N VAL A 226 -3.82 -9.57 19.83
CA VAL A 226 -3.12 -9.54 18.54
C VAL A 226 -2.39 -8.22 18.31
N ASP A 227 -1.41 -8.26 17.43
CA ASP A 227 -0.71 -7.07 16.97
C ASP A 227 -1.62 -6.19 16.10
N VAL A 228 -1.53 -4.87 16.30
CA VAL A 228 -2.20 -3.87 15.48
C VAL A 228 -1.15 -2.94 14.89
N ALA A 229 -1.04 -2.95 13.56
CA ALA A 229 -0.04 -2.15 12.84
C ALA A 229 -0.60 -1.46 11.58
N ASN A 230 -1.89 -1.63 11.28
CA ASN A 230 -2.50 -0.99 10.12
C ASN A 230 -3.44 0.13 10.55
N LEU A 231 -2.99 1.37 10.34
CA LEU A 231 -3.70 2.61 10.62
C LEU A 231 -4.24 3.19 9.30
N MET A 232 -5.53 3.42 9.26
CA MET A 232 -6.24 3.97 8.10
C MET A 232 -6.46 5.47 8.27
N PHE A 233 -6.35 6.22 7.20
CA PHE A 233 -6.52 7.67 7.22
C PHE A 233 -7.11 8.20 5.91
N SER A 234 -7.61 9.43 5.94
CA SER A 234 -8.01 10.21 4.79
C SER A 234 -7.03 11.36 4.57
N ARG A 235 -6.35 11.37 3.43
CA ARG A 235 -5.47 12.49 3.04
C ARG A 235 -6.27 13.76 2.78
N LYS A 236 -7.40 13.63 2.08
CA LYS A 236 -8.31 14.75 1.77
C LYS A 236 -8.80 15.47 3.02
N ARG A 237 -9.28 14.71 4.00
CA ARG A 237 -9.89 15.27 5.22
C ARG A 237 -8.89 15.45 6.36
N LYS A 238 -7.66 14.94 6.21
CA LYS A 238 -6.57 14.97 7.20
C LYS A 238 -7.02 14.42 8.56
N VAL A 239 -7.66 13.23 8.54
CA VAL A 239 -8.14 12.54 9.75
C VAL A 239 -7.75 11.06 9.72
N LEU A 240 -7.54 10.48 10.90
CA LEU A 240 -7.46 9.03 11.06
C LEU A 240 -8.86 8.46 10.92
N THR A 241 -9.03 7.50 10.02
CA THR A 241 -10.35 6.91 9.75
C THR A 241 -10.60 5.61 10.51
N GLY A 242 -9.55 4.95 10.99
CA GLY A 242 -9.68 3.74 11.79
C GLY A 242 -8.44 2.88 11.78
N VAL A 243 -8.59 1.66 12.26
CA VAL A 243 -7.57 0.61 12.24
C VAL A 243 -8.14 -0.68 11.67
N SER A 244 -7.27 -1.52 11.11
CA SER A 244 -7.61 -2.90 10.79
C SER A 244 -6.56 -3.86 11.34
N TYR A 245 -7.01 -5.03 11.79
CA TYR A 245 -6.17 -6.08 12.35
C TYR A 245 -6.82 -7.45 12.20
N ASN A 246 -6.03 -8.51 12.30
CA ASN A 246 -6.50 -9.86 12.11
C ASN A 246 -6.66 -10.58 13.46
N ARG A 247 -7.88 -11.07 13.71
CA ARG A 247 -8.17 -12.14 14.67
C ARG A 247 -8.52 -13.41 13.88
N ALA A 248 -9.63 -14.06 14.18
CA ALA A 248 -10.14 -15.14 13.32
C ALA A 248 -10.52 -14.63 11.93
N LYS A 249 -11.03 -13.41 11.85
CA LYS A 249 -11.29 -12.65 10.60
C LYS A 249 -10.73 -11.24 10.73
N THR A 250 -10.65 -10.52 9.62
CA THR A 250 -10.26 -9.11 9.65
C THR A 250 -11.25 -8.29 10.47
N LYS A 251 -10.73 -7.59 11.48
CA LYS A 251 -11.49 -6.62 12.30
C LYS A 251 -11.13 -5.21 11.86
N ARG A 252 -12.14 -4.34 11.86
CA ARG A 252 -11.98 -2.91 11.59
C ARG A 252 -12.65 -2.14 12.71
N VAL A 253 -11.97 -1.12 13.21
CA VAL A 253 -12.53 -0.15 14.16
C VAL A 253 -12.39 1.21 13.54
N PHE A 254 -13.52 1.90 13.35
CA PHE A 254 -13.55 3.21 12.71
C PHE A 254 -13.54 4.30 13.77
N PHE A 255 -12.73 5.33 13.54
CA PHE A 255 -12.64 6.55 14.34
C PHE A 255 -13.42 7.71 13.71
N ASP A 256 -13.79 7.53 12.45
CA ASP A 256 -14.46 8.49 11.59
C ASP A 256 -15.84 7.94 11.19
N ASP A 257 -16.88 8.64 11.57
CA ASP A 257 -18.27 8.20 11.37
C ASP A 257 -18.60 8.01 9.89
N TRP A 258 -18.15 8.94 9.03
CA TRP A 258 -18.40 8.83 7.58
C TRP A 258 -17.79 7.54 6.99
N ARG A 259 -16.55 7.22 7.39
CA ARG A 259 -15.89 5.99 6.92
C ARG A 259 -16.57 4.73 7.48
N GLY A 260 -17.03 4.78 8.73
CA GLY A 260 -17.80 3.72 9.37
C GLY A 260 -19.14 3.48 8.69
N ASP A 261 -19.88 4.54 8.40
CA ASP A 261 -21.17 4.47 7.71
C ASP A 261 -21.07 3.88 6.31
N ILE A 262 -20.02 4.23 5.56
CA ILE A 262 -19.75 3.59 4.25
C ILE A 262 -19.54 2.09 4.41
N GLN A 263 -18.77 1.65 5.40
CA GLN A 263 -18.54 0.23 5.62
C GLN A 263 -19.83 -0.51 5.93
N ILE A 264 -20.67 0.03 6.80
CA ILE A 264 -21.97 -0.55 7.15
C ILE A 264 -22.88 -0.67 5.91
N LYS A 265 -22.94 0.39 5.10
CA LYS A 265 -23.75 0.37 3.86
C LYS A 265 -23.28 -0.67 2.86
N LEU A 266 -21.98 -0.84 2.71
CA LEU A 266 -21.38 -1.85 1.83
C LEU A 266 -21.62 -3.27 2.34
N GLU A 267 -21.43 -3.53 3.62
CA GLU A 267 -21.68 -4.84 4.24
C GLU A 267 -23.16 -5.23 4.16
N HIS A 268 -24.06 -4.25 4.26
CA HIS A 268 -25.50 -4.49 4.07
C HIS A 268 -25.86 -4.86 2.62
N GLN A 269 -25.15 -4.29 1.62
CA GLN A 269 -25.36 -4.60 0.20
C GLN A 269 -24.70 -5.91 -0.23
N LEU A 270 -23.71 -6.39 0.52
CA LEU A 270 -22.89 -7.57 0.21
C LEU A 270 -22.91 -8.58 1.37
N PRO A 271 -24.10 -9.09 1.76
CA PRO A 271 -24.25 -9.96 2.91
C PRO A 271 -23.50 -11.28 2.69
N GLY A 272 -22.82 -11.77 3.74
CA GLY A 272 -22.05 -13.02 3.73
C GLY A 272 -20.62 -12.89 3.23
N TYR A 273 -20.20 -11.72 2.76
CA TYR A 273 -18.82 -11.47 2.33
C TYR A 273 -18.07 -10.56 3.31
N GLU A 274 -16.77 -10.72 3.35
CA GLU A 274 -15.88 -9.71 3.89
C GLU A 274 -15.69 -8.61 2.84
N VAL A 275 -15.92 -7.35 3.24
CA VAL A 275 -15.92 -6.21 2.32
C VAL A 275 -14.77 -5.28 2.64
N GLY A 276 -13.95 -4.97 1.65
CA GLY A 276 -12.84 -4.04 1.76
C GLY A 276 -12.89 -2.97 0.69
N ILE A 277 -12.52 -1.73 1.03
CA ILE A 277 -12.26 -0.67 0.06
C ILE A 277 -10.77 -0.72 -0.28
N THR A 278 -10.44 -0.85 -1.55
CA THR A 278 -9.06 -0.98 -2.04
C THR A 278 -8.47 0.33 -2.52
N SER A 279 -9.29 1.26 -2.98
CA SER A 279 -8.87 2.61 -3.36
C SER A 279 -10.06 3.57 -3.37
N PHE A 280 -9.78 4.84 -3.09
CA PHE A 280 -10.71 5.97 -3.28
C PHE A 280 -10.19 6.87 -4.40
N SER A 281 -11.10 7.62 -5.06
CA SER A 281 -10.74 8.82 -5.79
C SER A 281 -10.21 9.89 -4.83
N LYS A 282 -9.46 10.88 -5.34
CA LYS A 282 -8.85 11.93 -4.51
C LYS A 282 -9.89 12.75 -3.73
N ASP A 283 -11.08 12.92 -4.30
CA ASP A 283 -12.22 13.57 -3.66
C ASP A 283 -13.07 12.66 -2.76
N GLU A 284 -12.70 11.38 -2.64
CA GLU A 284 -13.40 10.34 -1.86
C GLU A 284 -14.87 10.12 -2.26
N THR A 285 -15.32 10.64 -3.41
CA THR A 285 -16.70 10.44 -3.89
C THR A 285 -16.89 9.08 -4.54
N LYS A 286 -15.82 8.42 -4.97
CA LYS A 286 -15.84 7.13 -5.66
C LYS A 286 -14.80 6.18 -5.07
N ALA A 287 -15.10 4.88 -5.07
CA ALA A 287 -14.21 3.87 -4.53
C ALA A 287 -14.24 2.56 -5.31
N ILE A 288 -13.17 1.79 -5.21
CA ILE A 288 -13.14 0.37 -5.60
C ILE A 288 -13.29 -0.47 -4.35
N VAL A 289 -14.27 -1.36 -4.40
CA VAL A 289 -14.63 -2.28 -3.33
C VAL A 289 -14.33 -3.69 -3.77
N VAL A 290 -13.85 -4.53 -2.86
CA VAL A 290 -13.74 -5.98 -3.03
C VAL A 290 -14.59 -6.68 -1.99
N ALA A 291 -15.39 -7.65 -2.43
CA ALA A 291 -16.11 -8.56 -1.56
C ALA A 291 -15.56 -9.97 -1.76
N TYR A 292 -15.16 -10.65 -0.70
CA TYR A 292 -14.57 -11.99 -0.76
C TYR A 292 -15.00 -12.83 0.46
N SER A 293 -14.80 -14.13 0.39
CA SER A 293 -15.04 -15.05 1.51
C SER A 293 -14.08 -16.24 1.43
N ASP A 294 -14.19 -17.15 2.38
CA ASP A 294 -13.51 -18.45 2.33
C ASP A 294 -13.92 -19.33 1.15
N LYS A 295 -15.11 -19.09 0.59
CA LYS A 295 -15.64 -19.81 -0.60
C LYS A 295 -15.44 -19.04 -1.90
N SER A 296 -15.14 -17.74 -1.84
CA SER A 296 -15.04 -16.86 -3.01
C SER A 296 -13.73 -16.10 -3.02
N ARG A 297 -12.99 -16.18 -4.14
CA ARG A 297 -11.80 -15.35 -4.32
C ARG A 297 -12.11 -13.86 -4.42
N GLY A 298 -13.38 -13.54 -4.65
CA GLY A 298 -13.92 -12.20 -4.60
C GLY A 298 -14.39 -11.64 -5.94
N GLU A 299 -15.11 -10.57 -5.80
CA GLU A 299 -15.64 -9.74 -6.88
C GLU A 299 -15.31 -8.29 -6.59
N TYR A 300 -14.92 -7.54 -7.63
CA TYR A 300 -14.67 -6.11 -7.53
C TYR A 300 -15.90 -5.32 -7.95
N TYR A 301 -16.08 -4.19 -7.24
CA TYR A 301 -17.19 -3.26 -7.48
C TYR A 301 -16.65 -1.84 -7.55
N PHE A 302 -17.30 -1.06 -8.38
CA PHE A 302 -17.25 0.40 -8.33
C PHE A 302 -18.36 0.88 -7.37
N TYR A 303 -18.02 1.77 -6.47
CA TYR A 303 -18.93 2.35 -5.49
C TYR A 303 -18.92 3.87 -5.56
N ASP A 304 -20.10 4.45 -5.73
CA ASP A 304 -20.35 5.88 -5.64
C ASP A 304 -20.82 6.19 -4.23
N THR A 305 -20.05 6.96 -3.48
CA THR A 305 -20.30 7.23 -2.05
C THR A 305 -21.44 8.22 -1.82
N GLU A 306 -21.75 9.07 -2.81
CA GLU A 306 -22.80 10.07 -2.72
C GLU A 306 -24.17 9.43 -2.97
N THR A 307 -24.28 8.60 -3.99
CA THR A 307 -25.52 7.93 -4.37
C THR A 307 -25.72 6.57 -3.70
N ASN A 308 -24.69 6.07 -3.00
CA ASN A 308 -24.65 4.74 -2.40
C ASN A 308 -24.85 3.60 -3.41
N LYS A 309 -24.48 3.84 -4.67
CA LYS A 309 -24.63 2.88 -5.76
C LYS A 309 -23.41 1.99 -5.88
N LEU A 310 -23.62 0.68 -5.83
CA LEU A 310 -22.62 -0.35 -6.07
C LEU A 310 -22.84 -0.96 -7.46
N THR A 311 -21.76 -1.05 -8.25
CA THR A 311 -21.79 -1.60 -9.62
C THR A 311 -20.71 -2.65 -9.77
N SER A 312 -21.05 -3.88 -10.14
CA SER A 312 -20.09 -4.96 -10.36
C SER A 312 -19.13 -4.61 -11.50
N LEU A 313 -17.84 -4.82 -11.27
CA LEU A 313 -16.78 -4.75 -12.26
C LEU A 313 -16.35 -6.15 -12.73
N GLY A 314 -16.60 -7.17 -11.92
CA GLY A 314 -16.35 -8.57 -12.28
C GLY A 314 -15.73 -9.41 -11.17
N LYS A 315 -15.90 -10.71 -11.30
CA LYS A 315 -15.34 -11.73 -10.41
C LYS A 315 -13.88 -12.02 -10.74
N ILE A 316 -13.06 -12.22 -9.71
CA ILE A 316 -11.64 -12.60 -9.86
C ILE A 316 -11.51 -13.99 -10.51
N SER A 317 -12.42 -14.91 -10.17
CA SER A 317 -12.40 -16.29 -10.65
C SER A 317 -13.81 -16.77 -11.01
N PRO A 318 -14.39 -16.29 -12.15
CA PRO A 318 -15.77 -16.60 -12.51
C PRO A 318 -16.02 -18.09 -12.82
N TRP A 319 -14.98 -18.87 -13.00
CA TRP A 319 -15.05 -20.33 -13.22
C TRP A 319 -15.18 -21.15 -11.93
N LEU A 320 -14.99 -20.56 -10.76
CA LEU A 320 -15.17 -21.23 -9.48
C LEU A 320 -16.63 -21.07 -9.03
N ASN A 321 -17.25 -22.22 -8.70
CA ASN A 321 -18.58 -22.23 -8.08
C ASN A 321 -18.43 -22.26 -6.56
N GLU A 322 -18.95 -21.24 -5.88
CA GLU A 322 -18.89 -21.08 -4.43
C GLU A 322 -19.62 -22.20 -3.68
N ASP A 323 -20.69 -22.81 -4.29
CA ASP A 323 -21.41 -23.93 -3.72
C ASP A 323 -20.58 -25.23 -3.61
N HIS A 324 -19.49 -25.29 -4.38
CA HIS A 324 -18.55 -26.44 -4.35
C HIS A 324 -17.37 -26.19 -3.40
N MET A 325 -17.31 -25.04 -2.72
CA MET A 325 -16.23 -24.68 -1.81
C MET A 325 -16.66 -24.94 -0.37
N ALA A 326 -15.71 -25.42 0.43
CA ALA A 326 -15.91 -25.68 1.85
C ALA A 326 -15.75 -24.40 2.69
N GLU A 327 -16.46 -24.35 3.81
CA GLU A 327 -16.27 -23.28 4.81
C GLU A 327 -14.95 -23.47 5.57
N MET A 328 -14.31 -22.38 5.89
CA MET A 328 -13.14 -22.35 6.76
C MET A 328 -13.54 -21.86 8.14
N VAL A 329 -13.61 -22.77 9.11
CA VAL A 329 -14.07 -22.52 10.47
C VAL A 329 -12.87 -22.25 11.38
N PRO A 330 -12.84 -21.10 12.10
CA PRO A 330 -11.83 -20.87 13.13
C PRO A 330 -11.95 -21.89 14.26
N ILE A 331 -10.82 -22.50 14.64
CA ILE A 331 -10.73 -23.44 15.76
C ILE A 331 -9.67 -22.99 16.75
N ALA A 332 -9.77 -23.45 17.98
CA ALA A 332 -8.72 -23.32 18.98
C ALA A 332 -8.58 -24.63 19.75
N TYR A 333 -7.34 -25.02 20.06
CA TYR A 333 -7.05 -26.15 20.91
C TYR A 333 -5.87 -25.86 21.83
N THR A 334 -5.78 -26.61 22.94
CA THR A 334 -4.68 -26.48 23.88
C THR A 334 -3.56 -27.43 23.51
N SER A 335 -2.34 -26.90 23.36
CA SER A 335 -1.13 -27.70 23.13
C SER A 335 -0.67 -28.42 24.40
N ARG A 336 0.34 -29.30 24.32
CA ARG A 336 0.83 -30.11 25.45
C ARG A 336 1.44 -29.27 26.57
N ASP A 337 1.95 -28.10 26.26
CA ASP A 337 2.54 -27.12 27.18
C ASP A 337 1.51 -26.10 27.73
N GLY A 338 0.22 -26.30 27.42
CA GLY A 338 -0.86 -25.46 27.91
C GLY A 338 -1.15 -24.21 27.09
N LEU A 339 -0.43 -23.98 25.97
CA LEU A 339 -0.69 -22.83 25.09
C LEU A 339 -1.95 -23.03 24.26
N THR A 340 -2.73 -21.98 24.10
CA THR A 340 -3.85 -21.97 23.15
C THR A 340 -3.33 -21.76 21.74
N ILE A 341 -3.56 -22.72 20.88
CA ILE A 341 -3.22 -22.67 19.45
C ILE A 341 -4.48 -22.35 18.65
N ASN A 342 -4.44 -21.25 17.91
CA ASN A 342 -5.50 -20.86 17.00
C ASN A 342 -5.20 -21.41 15.61
N GLY A 343 -6.23 -21.86 14.90
CA GLY A 343 -6.10 -22.40 13.55
C GLY A 343 -7.41 -22.28 12.78
N TYR A 344 -7.40 -22.83 11.56
CA TYR A 344 -8.59 -22.92 10.72
C TYR A 344 -8.78 -24.36 10.27
N LEU A 345 -10.01 -24.79 10.23
CA LEU A 345 -10.42 -26.10 9.73
C LEU A 345 -11.30 -25.90 8.49
N THR A 346 -10.93 -26.57 7.40
CA THR A 346 -11.74 -26.66 6.17
C THR A 346 -12.13 -28.10 5.97
N ILE A 347 -13.44 -28.39 5.87
CA ILE A 347 -14.00 -29.76 5.76
C ILE A 347 -14.87 -29.84 4.52
#